data_6d38b4fbf6878eae4adc92e9240636f5
#
_entry.id   6d38b4fbf6878eae4adc92e9240636f5
#
_cell.length_a   1.000
_cell.length_b   1.000
_cell.length_c   1.000
_cell.angle_alpha   90.00
_cell.angle_beta   90.00
_cell.angle_gamma   90.00
#
_symmetry.space_group_name_H-M   'P 1'
#
loop_
_entity.id
_entity.type
_entity.pdbx_description
1 polymer ?
#
loop_
_entity_poly.entity_id
_entity_poly.type
_entity_poly.pdbx_seq_one_letter_code
_entity_poly.pdbx_strand_id
1 'polypeptide(L)'
;FADSNIKMVVGTYTDAGSQGLYSFSFDQSTGKASGITSLKVDNPSYFTFSKDGRNIYAVSEKNNATAVLNSIGYDPVNGTFAFKNSQLTHGGDPCYVSTDGKIALTANYSGGTISVFPILKNGTLDKSLLQLGSVKGGPNRSRQNTPHAHCAIFAPDGYILTTDFSGDRILCFSYNKRDKKLEDHGIAANVKPGSGPRHLVFSPNGRYAYLMNELSGKVIVYSYSDGKLKELQSIAADNANARGGADIHVSPDGMFVYASTRLKGDGITIFRVGNKGTLTRVGAQLTGKHPRNFAITPNGNFLLVACRDDNSIQVYSRDKDTGLLKNTHQDIVLSHPVCVKFYPE
;
A
#
# COMPACT_ATOMS: atom_id res chain seq x y z
N PHE A 1 -11.32 -15.01 -26.37
CA PHE A 1 -11.34 -13.69 -25.75
C PHE A 1 -10.88 -13.80 -24.31
N ALA A 2 -9.92 -12.96 -23.94
CA ALA A 2 -9.54 -12.85 -22.55
C ALA A 2 -10.78 -12.49 -21.74
N ASP A 3 -11.04 -13.25 -20.70
CA ASP A 3 -12.08 -12.92 -19.74
C ASP A 3 -11.78 -11.55 -19.19
N SER A 4 -12.69 -10.58 -19.36
CA SER A 4 -12.52 -9.24 -18.78
C SER A 4 -12.72 -9.23 -17.27
N ASN A 5 -13.28 -10.28 -16.68
CA ASN A 5 -13.46 -10.40 -15.24
C ASN A 5 -12.17 -10.75 -14.54
N ILE A 6 -11.90 -10.05 -13.46
CA ILE A 6 -10.77 -10.30 -12.57
C ILE A 6 -11.28 -10.32 -11.12
N LYS A 7 -10.62 -11.09 -10.27
CA LYS A 7 -10.94 -11.05 -8.85
C LYS A 7 -10.34 -9.80 -8.20
N MET A 8 -11.12 -9.19 -7.33
CA MET A 8 -10.74 -8.04 -6.53
C MET A 8 -10.97 -8.38 -5.07
N VAL A 9 -9.96 -8.13 -4.23
CA VAL A 9 -10.07 -8.32 -2.79
C VAL A 9 -10.01 -6.98 -2.10
N VAL A 10 -10.81 -6.82 -1.05
CA VAL A 10 -10.93 -5.59 -0.28
C VAL A 10 -10.71 -5.89 1.20
N GLY A 11 -9.78 -5.14 1.81
CA GLY A 11 -9.57 -5.10 3.25
C GLY A 11 -10.27 -3.90 3.87
N THR A 12 -10.75 -4.07 5.09
CA THR A 12 -11.55 -3.06 5.78
C THR A 12 -11.12 -2.93 7.24
N TYR A 13 -11.52 -1.82 7.89
CA TYR A 13 -11.61 -1.79 9.35
C TYR A 13 -12.92 -2.41 9.79
N THR A 14 -12.89 -3.19 10.87
CA THR A 14 -14.04 -3.98 11.32
C THR A 14 -14.79 -3.35 12.49
N ASP A 15 -14.47 -2.10 12.82
CA ASP A 15 -15.08 -1.36 13.93
C ASP A 15 -16.52 -0.89 13.66
N ALA A 16 -17.01 -1.00 12.44
CA ALA A 16 -18.34 -0.54 12.03
C ALA A 16 -19.17 -1.63 11.32
N GLY A 17 -18.94 -2.90 11.65
CA GLY A 17 -19.79 -4.01 11.23
C GLY A 17 -19.33 -4.78 10.00
N SER A 18 -18.17 -4.45 9.42
CA SER A 18 -17.64 -5.25 8.32
C SER A 18 -17.15 -6.62 8.80
N GLN A 19 -17.14 -7.62 7.88
CA GLN A 19 -16.57 -8.94 8.17
C GLN A 19 -15.04 -8.95 8.13
N GLY A 20 -14.44 -8.02 7.41
CA GLY A 20 -13.00 -7.88 7.25
C GLY A 20 -12.56 -7.97 5.80
N LEU A 21 -12.34 -9.17 5.29
CA LEU A 21 -11.97 -9.39 3.89
C LEU A 21 -13.17 -9.72 3.03
N TYR A 22 -13.18 -9.13 1.82
CA TYR A 22 -14.21 -9.37 0.81
C TYR A 22 -13.59 -9.65 -0.54
N SER A 23 -14.21 -10.50 -1.34
CA SER A 23 -13.79 -10.77 -2.71
C SER A 23 -14.96 -10.52 -3.66
N PHE A 24 -14.65 -9.90 -4.79
CA PHE A 24 -15.61 -9.58 -5.85
C PHE A 24 -15.06 -10.06 -7.19
N SER A 25 -15.94 -10.28 -8.14
CA SER A 25 -15.57 -10.29 -9.56
C SER A 25 -15.71 -8.88 -10.09
N PHE A 26 -14.69 -8.39 -10.78
CA PHE A 26 -14.70 -7.05 -11.37
C PHE A 26 -14.53 -7.14 -12.89
N ASP A 27 -15.45 -6.54 -13.62
CA ASP A 27 -15.38 -6.48 -15.08
C ASP A 27 -14.53 -5.29 -15.52
N GLN A 28 -13.33 -5.56 -16.01
CA GLN A 28 -12.38 -4.54 -16.45
C GLN A 28 -12.81 -3.81 -17.73
N SER A 29 -13.87 -4.24 -18.40
CA SER A 29 -14.39 -3.55 -19.59
C SER A 29 -15.55 -2.60 -19.25
N THR A 30 -16.34 -2.92 -18.22
CA THR A 30 -17.53 -2.13 -17.85
C THR A 30 -17.36 -1.34 -16.55
N GLY A 31 -16.45 -1.76 -15.69
CA GLY A 31 -16.27 -1.16 -14.37
C GLY A 31 -17.28 -1.65 -13.33
N LYS A 32 -17.96 -2.76 -13.58
CA LYS A 32 -18.98 -3.34 -12.68
C LYS A 32 -18.39 -4.44 -11.82
N ALA A 33 -18.66 -4.37 -10.52
CA ALA A 33 -18.39 -5.43 -9.58
C ALA A 33 -19.61 -6.32 -9.42
N SER A 34 -19.40 -7.61 -9.21
CA SER A 34 -20.46 -8.60 -8.96
C SER A 34 -19.95 -9.71 -8.07
N GLY A 35 -20.90 -10.50 -7.53
CA GLY A 35 -20.57 -11.61 -6.65
C GLY A 35 -19.77 -11.14 -5.44
N ILE A 36 -20.13 -11.57 -4.26
CA ILE A 36 -19.41 -11.21 -3.05
C ILE A 36 -19.21 -12.44 -2.19
N THR A 37 -17.97 -12.60 -1.72
CA THR A 37 -17.63 -13.56 -0.67
C THR A 37 -16.94 -12.80 0.44
N SER A 38 -16.84 -13.38 1.62
CA SER A 38 -16.19 -12.73 2.74
C SER A 38 -15.49 -13.73 3.65
N LEU A 39 -14.55 -13.24 4.44
CA LEU A 39 -13.93 -13.96 5.54
C LEU A 39 -13.85 -13.03 6.74
N LYS A 40 -14.26 -13.51 7.89
CA LYS A 40 -14.15 -12.74 9.12
C LYS A 40 -12.68 -12.68 9.55
N VAL A 41 -12.14 -11.47 9.55
CA VAL A 41 -10.77 -11.14 9.98
C VAL A 41 -10.83 -9.80 10.70
N ASP A 42 -10.14 -9.67 11.82
CA ASP A 42 -10.11 -8.39 12.54
C ASP A 42 -9.20 -7.38 11.82
N ASN A 43 -9.76 -6.22 11.49
CA ASN A 43 -9.04 -5.08 10.92
C ASN A 43 -7.97 -5.44 9.87
N PRO A 44 -8.32 -6.16 8.79
CA PRO A 44 -7.36 -6.42 7.71
C PRO A 44 -7.17 -5.16 6.86
N SER A 45 -6.55 -4.16 7.45
CA SER A 45 -6.41 -2.84 6.86
C SER A 45 -5.42 -2.80 5.69
N TYR A 46 -4.58 -3.81 5.59
CA TYR A 46 -3.67 -3.99 4.46
C TYR A 46 -3.40 -5.47 4.23
N PHE A 47 -3.29 -5.85 2.99
CA PHE A 47 -2.97 -7.22 2.61
C PHE A 47 -2.18 -7.24 1.30
N THR A 48 -1.60 -8.40 0.99
CA THR A 48 -0.95 -8.67 -0.29
C THR A 48 -1.25 -10.10 -0.73
N PHE A 49 -1.27 -10.32 -2.05
CA PHE A 49 -1.30 -11.68 -2.59
C PHE A 49 0.11 -12.29 -2.58
N SER A 50 0.20 -13.60 -2.42
CA SER A 50 1.40 -14.35 -2.78
C SER A 50 1.63 -14.27 -4.29
N LYS A 51 2.85 -14.55 -4.74
CA LYS A 51 3.18 -14.47 -6.17
C LYS A 51 2.32 -15.37 -7.05
N ASP A 52 1.96 -16.57 -6.55
CA ASP A 52 1.08 -17.49 -7.27
C ASP A 52 -0.42 -17.14 -7.12
N GLY A 53 -0.75 -16.12 -6.31
CA GLY A 53 -2.11 -15.70 -6.07
C GLY A 53 -2.95 -16.64 -5.22
N ARG A 54 -2.40 -17.75 -4.74
CA ARG A 54 -3.14 -18.77 -3.98
C ARG A 54 -3.18 -18.50 -2.48
N ASN A 55 -2.44 -17.50 -2.04
CA ASN A 55 -2.40 -17.06 -0.65
C ASN A 55 -2.56 -15.55 -0.56
N ILE A 56 -3.15 -15.13 0.54
CA ILE A 56 -3.22 -13.73 0.94
C ILE A 56 -2.58 -13.62 2.31
N TYR A 57 -1.75 -12.61 2.49
CA TYR A 57 -1.18 -12.24 3.78
C TYR A 57 -1.82 -10.92 4.19
N ALA A 58 -2.62 -10.94 5.25
CA ALA A 58 -3.40 -9.80 5.72
C ALA A 58 -3.04 -9.48 7.17
N VAL A 59 -2.78 -8.22 7.46
CA VAL A 59 -2.57 -7.77 8.84
C VAL A 59 -3.88 -7.79 9.60
N SER A 60 -3.80 -7.94 10.93
CA SER A 60 -4.85 -7.49 11.84
C SER A 60 -4.29 -6.32 12.62
N GLU A 61 -4.68 -5.11 12.19
CA GLU A 61 -4.15 -3.87 12.74
C GLU A 61 -4.73 -3.61 14.11
N LYS A 62 -3.91 -3.81 15.13
CA LYS A 62 -4.24 -3.57 16.54
C LYS A 62 -3.05 -2.96 17.24
N ASN A 63 -3.31 -1.99 18.10
CA ASN A 63 -2.26 -1.36 18.91
C ASN A 63 -2.05 -2.09 20.25
N ASN A 64 -1.79 -3.39 20.17
CA ASN A 64 -1.53 -4.23 21.34
C ASN A 64 -0.80 -5.51 20.94
N ALA A 65 -0.53 -6.37 21.95
CA ALA A 65 0.21 -7.61 21.76
C ALA A 65 -0.52 -8.69 20.95
N THR A 66 -1.79 -8.49 20.60
CA THR A 66 -2.57 -9.45 19.82
C THR A 66 -2.50 -9.19 18.32
N ALA A 67 -1.80 -8.12 17.89
CA ALA A 67 -1.63 -7.83 16.48
C ALA A 67 -0.91 -8.97 15.75
N VAL A 68 -1.44 -9.37 14.59
CA VAL A 68 -0.94 -10.52 13.83
C VAL A 68 -0.83 -10.21 12.35
N LEU A 69 -0.08 -11.06 11.66
CA LEU A 69 -0.20 -11.29 10.23
C LEU A 69 -0.90 -12.63 10.02
N ASN A 70 -1.92 -12.64 9.16
CA ASN A 70 -2.72 -13.81 8.84
C ASN A 70 -2.30 -14.38 7.50
N SER A 71 -2.17 -15.71 7.42
CA SER A 71 -2.03 -16.45 6.16
C SER A 71 -3.37 -17.04 5.80
N ILE A 72 -3.85 -16.76 4.60
CA ILE A 72 -5.19 -17.11 4.13
C ILE A 72 -5.07 -17.69 2.74
N GLY A 73 -5.60 -18.91 2.55
CA GLY A 73 -5.72 -19.50 1.22
C GLY A 73 -6.78 -18.76 0.40
N TYR A 74 -6.54 -18.62 -0.88
CA TYR A 74 -7.45 -17.94 -1.79
C TYR A 74 -7.68 -18.78 -3.04
N ASP A 75 -8.96 -19.02 -3.37
CA ASP A 75 -9.36 -19.67 -4.61
C ASP A 75 -9.73 -18.58 -5.63
N PRO A 76 -8.90 -18.35 -6.67
CA PRO A 76 -9.15 -17.28 -7.64
C PRO A 76 -10.31 -17.60 -8.58
N VAL A 77 -10.75 -18.85 -8.69
CA VAL A 77 -11.89 -19.23 -9.54
C VAL A 77 -13.20 -18.84 -8.87
N ASN A 78 -13.37 -19.21 -7.61
CA ASN A 78 -14.61 -18.97 -6.85
C ASN A 78 -14.53 -17.70 -5.98
N GLY A 79 -13.34 -17.11 -5.81
CA GLY A 79 -13.15 -15.95 -4.96
C GLY A 79 -13.34 -16.27 -3.48
N THR A 80 -13.06 -17.49 -3.04
CA THR A 80 -13.28 -17.93 -1.66
C THR A 80 -12.00 -17.96 -0.84
N PHE A 81 -12.13 -17.80 0.46
CA PHE A 81 -11.03 -17.71 1.42
C PHE A 81 -11.02 -18.94 2.33
N ALA A 82 -9.81 -19.36 2.72
CA ALA A 82 -9.61 -20.40 3.73
C ALA A 82 -8.49 -19.98 4.68
N PHE A 83 -8.81 -19.66 5.92
CA PHE A 83 -7.83 -19.31 6.93
C PHE A 83 -6.84 -20.47 7.15
N LYS A 84 -5.54 -20.15 7.22
CA LYS A 84 -4.48 -21.14 7.45
C LYS A 84 -3.85 -21.00 8.83
N ASN A 85 -3.15 -19.91 9.08
CA ASN A 85 -2.59 -19.59 10.39
C ASN A 85 -2.35 -18.10 10.56
N SER A 86 -1.95 -17.70 11.74
CA SER A 86 -1.47 -16.37 12.03
C SER A 86 -0.22 -16.42 12.92
N GLN A 87 0.58 -15.37 12.85
CA GLN A 87 1.73 -15.17 13.73
C GLN A 87 1.72 -13.75 14.26
N LEU A 88 2.18 -13.58 15.51
CA LEU A 88 2.27 -12.25 16.14
C LEU A 88 3.27 -11.36 15.41
N THR A 89 2.92 -10.10 15.20
CA THR A 89 3.84 -9.09 14.66
C THR A 89 4.83 -8.61 15.72
N HIS A 90 4.50 -8.74 17.01
CA HIS A 90 5.26 -8.18 18.13
C HIS A 90 5.48 -6.67 18.04
N GLY A 91 4.76 -5.99 17.17
CA GLY A 91 4.76 -4.54 17.02
C GLY A 91 3.34 -4.06 16.76
N GLY A 92 2.96 -2.97 17.42
CA GLY A 92 1.58 -2.44 17.34
C GLY A 92 1.26 -1.80 16.00
N ASP A 93 0.00 -1.92 15.60
CA ASP A 93 -0.58 -1.34 14.38
C ASP A 93 0.17 -1.72 13.10
N PRO A 94 0.27 -3.03 12.77
CA PRO A 94 0.76 -3.41 11.44
C PRO A 94 -0.18 -2.82 10.39
N CYS A 95 0.36 -2.00 9.49
CA CYS A 95 -0.43 -1.24 8.52
C CYS A 95 -0.02 -1.49 7.07
N TYR A 96 0.97 -2.32 6.83
CA TYR A 96 1.50 -2.64 5.51
C TYR A 96 2.07 -4.04 5.50
N VAL A 97 1.90 -4.77 4.41
CA VAL A 97 2.55 -6.07 4.21
C VAL A 97 3.01 -6.21 2.76
N SER A 98 4.18 -6.79 2.59
CA SER A 98 4.72 -7.19 1.28
C SER A 98 5.38 -8.55 1.38
N THR A 99 5.60 -9.20 0.23
CA THR A 99 6.24 -10.51 0.17
C THR A 99 7.06 -10.67 -1.11
N ASP A 100 8.16 -11.40 -1.01
CA ASP A 100 8.94 -11.86 -2.17
C ASP A 100 8.70 -13.35 -2.46
N GLY A 101 7.76 -13.98 -1.74
CA GLY A 101 7.46 -15.40 -1.83
C GLY A 101 8.25 -16.26 -0.85
N LYS A 102 9.32 -15.74 -0.26
CA LYS A 102 10.16 -16.44 0.74
C LYS A 102 9.90 -15.94 2.14
N ILE A 103 9.70 -14.65 2.27
CA ILE A 103 9.36 -13.96 3.51
C ILE A 103 8.19 -13.01 3.28
N ALA A 104 7.50 -12.69 4.36
CA ALA A 104 6.56 -11.58 4.43
C ALA A 104 7.11 -10.54 5.40
N LEU A 105 6.87 -9.27 5.10
CA LEU A 105 7.27 -8.12 5.91
C LEU A 105 6.04 -7.35 6.33
N THR A 106 5.96 -6.94 7.60
CA THR A 106 4.98 -5.92 8.01
C THR A 106 5.70 -4.67 8.50
N ALA A 107 5.14 -3.50 8.20
CA ALA A 107 5.50 -2.26 8.87
C ALA A 107 4.48 -2.03 9.99
N ASN A 108 5.00 -1.80 11.19
CA ASN A 108 4.17 -1.63 12.40
C ASN A 108 4.22 -0.16 12.80
N TYR A 109 3.11 0.55 12.56
CA TYR A 109 3.07 2.00 12.70
C TYR A 109 3.33 2.45 14.14
N SER A 110 2.53 1.97 15.09
CA SER A 110 2.68 2.37 16.50
C SER A 110 3.92 1.78 17.15
N GLY A 111 4.36 0.60 16.69
CA GLY A 111 5.58 -0.02 17.18
C GLY A 111 6.86 0.62 16.66
N GLY A 112 6.79 1.27 15.50
CA GLY A 112 8.00 1.80 14.83
C GLY A 112 8.96 0.70 14.39
N THR A 113 8.44 -0.47 14.04
CA THR A 113 9.22 -1.68 13.77
C THR A 113 8.80 -2.32 12.45
N ILE A 114 9.66 -3.20 11.96
CA ILE A 114 9.41 -4.09 10.84
C ILE A 114 9.40 -5.52 11.36
N SER A 115 8.39 -6.30 11.04
CA SER A 115 8.34 -7.72 11.37
C SER A 115 8.67 -8.55 10.14
N VAL A 116 9.46 -9.60 10.30
CA VAL A 116 9.91 -10.48 9.23
C VAL A 116 9.41 -11.88 9.52
N PHE A 117 8.64 -12.44 8.61
CA PHE A 117 8.03 -13.77 8.74
C PHE A 117 8.56 -14.69 7.64
N PRO A 118 9.28 -15.76 7.97
CA PRO A 118 9.56 -16.80 6.98
C PRO A 118 8.24 -17.44 6.52
N ILE A 119 8.12 -17.67 5.22
CA ILE A 119 6.97 -18.37 4.63
C ILE A 119 7.33 -19.84 4.47
N LEU A 120 6.48 -20.73 5.00
CA LEU A 120 6.65 -22.17 4.93
C LEU A 120 6.08 -22.71 3.61
N LYS A 121 6.39 -23.96 3.28
CA LYS A 121 6.03 -24.59 1.99
C LYS A 121 4.56 -24.52 1.62
N ASN A 122 3.67 -24.63 2.62
CA ASN A 122 2.22 -24.59 2.41
C ASN A 122 1.64 -23.17 2.42
N GLY A 123 2.50 -22.14 2.45
CA GLY A 123 2.09 -20.74 2.50
C GLY A 123 1.78 -20.22 3.90
N THR A 124 1.85 -21.06 4.94
CA THR A 124 1.72 -20.61 6.32
C THR A 124 2.93 -19.78 6.76
N LEU A 125 2.78 -19.05 7.85
CA LEU A 125 3.81 -18.18 8.39
C LEU A 125 4.55 -18.87 9.54
N ASP A 126 5.86 -18.70 9.56
CA ASP A 126 6.70 -19.00 10.72
C ASP A 126 6.74 -17.75 11.63
N LYS A 127 7.29 -17.92 12.84
CA LYS A 127 7.41 -16.86 13.83
C LYS A 127 8.21 -15.69 13.29
N SER A 128 7.80 -14.49 13.65
CA SER A 128 8.47 -13.25 13.22
C SER A 128 9.65 -12.89 14.10
N LEU A 129 10.62 -12.20 13.49
CA LEU A 129 11.62 -11.43 14.21
C LEU A 129 11.41 -9.94 13.93
N LEU A 130 11.74 -9.10 14.92
CA LEU A 130 11.61 -7.66 14.81
C LEU A 130 12.90 -6.99 14.38
N GLN A 131 12.74 -5.93 13.60
CA GLN A 131 13.78 -4.97 13.24
C GLN A 131 13.29 -3.56 13.60
N LEU A 132 14.14 -2.74 14.19
CA LEU A 132 13.83 -1.33 14.36
C LEU A 132 13.66 -0.68 12.99
N GLY A 133 12.55 0.01 12.77
CA GLY A 133 12.21 0.68 11.50
C GLY A 133 12.05 2.17 11.64
N SER A 134 12.24 2.72 12.83
CA SER A 134 12.05 4.15 13.07
C SER A 134 12.78 4.62 14.32
N VAL A 135 13.00 5.93 14.36
CA VAL A 135 13.40 6.68 15.53
C VAL A 135 12.43 7.85 15.71
N LYS A 136 12.29 8.34 16.94
CA LYS A 136 11.61 9.62 17.14
C LYS A 136 12.54 10.75 16.71
N GLY A 137 12.00 11.90 16.34
CA GLY A 137 12.87 13.03 16.11
C GLY A 137 12.44 14.02 15.05
N GLY A 138 11.33 13.79 14.35
CA GLY A 138 10.80 14.76 13.43
C GLY A 138 10.19 15.98 14.15
N PRO A 139 10.08 17.13 13.47
CA PRO A 139 9.62 18.38 14.09
C PRO A 139 8.13 18.42 14.42
N ASN A 140 7.33 17.53 13.85
CA ASN A 140 5.90 17.45 14.15
C ASN A 140 5.69 16.68 15.46
N ARG A 141 5.57 17.40 16.57
CA ARG A 141 5.50 16.78 17.90
C ARG A 141 4.27 15.90 18.11
N SER A 142 3.14 16.20 17.46
CA SER A 142 1.93 15.40 17.59
C SER A 142 2.00 14.09 16.81
N ARG A 143 2.82 14.02 15.77
CA ARG A 143 2.84 12.89 14.85
C ARG A 143 4.19 12.16 14.79
N GLN A 144 5.29 12.82 15.10
CA GLN A 144 6.64 12.25 14.97
C GLN A 144 7.40 12.15 16.30
N ASN A 145 6.73 12.32 17.43
CA ASN A 145 7.37 12.29 18.74
C ASN A 145 7.74 10.86 19.21
N THR A 146 7.08 9.87 18.66
CA THR A 146 7.37 8.45 18.90
C THR A 146 7.72 7.77 17.58
N PRO A 147 8.50 6.66 17.61
CA PRO A 147 8.84 5.94 16.39
C PRO A 147 7.59 5.41 15.67
N HIS A 148 7.52 5.65 14.34
CA HIS A 148 6.48 5.11 13.46
C HIS A 148 7.11 4.63 12.16
N ALA A 149 6.73 3.43 11.71
CA ALA A 149 7.06 2.88 10.41
C ALA A 149 5.78 2.66 9.62
N HIS A 150 5.79 2.89 8.30
CA HIS A 150 4.53 2.82 7.54
C HIS A 150 4.56 1.91 6.32
N CYS A 151 5.71 1.63 5.74
CA CYS A 151 5.83 0.87 4.51
C CYS A 151 7.11 0.03 4.54
N ALA A 152 7.04 -1.18 4.01
CA ALA A 152 8.18 -2.06 3.80
C ALA A 152 7.99 -2.77 2.46
N ILE A 153 8.88 -2.54 1.49
CA ILE A 153 8.76 -3.07 0.14
C ILE A 153 10.08 -3.69 -0.30
N PHE A 154 9.98 -4.55 -1.33
CA PHE A 154 11.14 -5.11 -2.02
C PHE A 154 11.47 -4.24 -3.22
N ALA A 155 12.72 -3.80 -3.31
CA ALA A 155 13.24 -3.17 -4.51
C ALA A 155 13.45 -4.21 -5.62
N PRO A 156 13.59 -3.78 -6.89
CA PRO A 156 13.76 -4.72 -8.00
C PRO A 156 14.96 -5.65 -7.88
N ASP A 157 16.01 -5.22 -7.19
CA ASP A 157 17.24 -5.99 -6.96
C ASP A 157 17.23 -6.82 -5.67
N GLY A 158 16.10 -6.85 -4.95
CA GLY A 158 15.90 -7.66 -3.76
C GLY A 158 16.22 -6.97 -2.44
N TYR A 159 16.79 -5.77 -2.46
CA TYR A 159 16.89 -4.98 -1.22
C TYR A 159 15.50 -4.64 -0.69
N ILE A 160 15.44 -4.43 0.61
CA ILE A 160 14.20 -4.04 1.30
C ILE A 160 14.33 -2.57 1.66
N LEU A 161 13.32 -1.78 1.27
CA LEU A 161 13.23 -0.37 1.60
C LEU A 161 12.04 -0.13 2.52
N THR A 162 12.27 0.61 3.60
CA THR A 162 11.24 0.90 4.60
C THR A 162 11.15 2.39 4.86
N THR A 163 9.92 2.89 5.07
CA THR A 163 9.73 4.31 5.39
C THR A 163 9.74 4.50 6.90
N ASP A 164 10.62 5.37 7.36
CA ASP A 164 10.66 5.85 8.74
C ASP A 164 9.88 7.17 8.81
N PHE A 165 8.63 7.06 9.18
CA PHE A 165 7.70 8.19 9.25
C PHE A 165 8.16 9.26 10.25
N SER A 166 8.62 8.85 11.41
CA SER A 166 9.01 9.77 12.49
C SER A 166 10.41 10.33 12.30
N GLY A 167 11.32 9.54 11.74
CA GLY A 167 12.70 9.95 11.52
C GLY A 167 12.95 10.62 10.18
N ASP A 168 11.93 10.73 9.34
CA ASP A 168 12.03 11.33 7.99
C ASP A 168 13.15 10.69 7.17
N ARG A 169 13.12 9.35 7.09
CA ARG A 169 14.14 8.57 6.37
C ARG A 169 13.50 7.43 5.58
N ILE A 170 14.24 6.97 4.58
CA ILE A 170 14.01 5.66 3.97
C ILE A 170 15.22 4.80 4.32
N LEU A 171 14.96 3.63 4.93
CA LEU A 171 16.00 2.70 5.37
C LEU A 171 16.15 1.57 4.38
N CYS A 172 17.35 0.97 4.32
CA CYS A 172 17.66 -0.16 3.46
C CYS A 172 18.10 -1.35 4.28
N PHE A 173 17.52 -2.51 3.97
CA PHE A 173 17.85 -3.80 4.59
C PHE A 173 18.00 -4.88 3.52
N SER A 174 18.62 -5.99 3.90
CA SER A 174 18.54 -7.25 3.18
C SER A 174 18.17 -8.36 4.14
N TYR A 175 17.65 -9.48 3.60
CA TYR A 175 17.27 -10.61 4.44
C TYR A 175 18.42 -11.60 4.58
N ASN A 176 18.78 -11.94 5.82
CA ASN A 176 19.71 -13.00 6.13
C ASN A 176 18.93 -14.31 6.36
N LYS A 177 18.97 -15.19 5.37
CA LYS A 177 18.22 -16.45 5.38
C LYS A 177 18.65 -17.39 6.51
N ARG A 178 19.94 -17.42 6.85
CA ARG A 178 20.47 -18.27 7.90
C ARG A 178 19.94 -17.88 9.28
N ASP A 179 20.00 -16.57 9.58
CA ASP A 179 19.61 -16.05 10.89
C ASP A 179 18.14 -15.60 10.93
N LYS A 180 17.43 -15.67 9.79
CA LYS A 180 16.02 -15.32 9.64
C LYS A 180 15.70 -13.88 10.10
N LYS A 181 16.64 -12.96 9.89
CA LYS A 181 16.54 -11.57 10.31
C LYS A 181 16.98 -10.62 9.20
N LEU A 182 16.64 -9.35 9.35
CA LEU A 182 17.13 -8.31 8.46
C LEU A 182 18.53 -7.85 8.85
N GLU A 183 19.33 -7.56 7.83
CA GLU A 183 20.63 -6.89 7.95
C GLU A 183 20.46 -5.43 7.57
N ASP A 184 20.98 -4.55 8.41
CA ASP A 184 20.89 -3.10 8.23
C ASP A 184 21.96 -2.62 7.25
N HIS A 185 21.53 -1.99 6.15
CA HIS A 185 22.39 -1.36 5.16
C HIS A 185 22.38 0.17 5.26
N GLY A 186 21.83 0.71 6.35
CA GLY A 186 21.80 2.13 6.62
C GLY A 186 20.66 2.87 5.92
N ILE A 187 20.90 4.12 5.65
CA ILE A 187 19.90 5.05 5.11
C ILE A 187 19.97 5.05 3.59
N ALA A 188 18.85 4.73 2.93
CA ALA A 188 18.72 4.85 1.48
C ALA A 188 18.54 6.31 1.05
N ALA A 189 17.77 7.08 1.82
CA ALA A 189 17.58 8.52 1.61
C ALA A 189 17.15 9.20 2.91
N ASN A 190 17.66 10.41 3.12
CA ASN A 190 17.08 11.34 4.09
C ASN A 190 16.00 12.16 3.40
N VAL A 191 14.91 12.40 4.12
CA VAL A 191 13.78 13.19 3.62
C VAL A 191 13.73 14.47 4.42
N LYS A 192 13.20 15.55 3.82
CA LYS A 192 13.09 16.83 4.51
C LYS A 192 12.34 16.66 5.84
N PRO A 193 12.88 17.18 6.96
CA PRO A 193 12.23 17.05 8.28
C PRO A 193 10.76 17.52 8.25
N GLY A 194 9.89 16.75 8.89
CA GLY A 194 8.45 17.02 8.93
C GLY A 194 7.66 16.44 7.78
N SER A 195 8.29 15.70 6.88
CA SER A 195 7.61 15.13 5.71
C SER A 195 6.72 13.95 6.04
N GLY A 196 7.12 13.08 6.96
CA GLY A 196 6.37 11.88 7.31
C GLY A 196 6.30 10.87 6.15
N PRO A 197 7.43 10.26 5.75
CA PRO A 197 7.43 9.26 4.67
C PRO A 197 6.43 8.15 4.93
N ARG A 198 5.59 7.85 3.93
CA ARG A 198 4.46 6.93 4.10
C ARG A 198 4.51 5.73 3.18
N HIS A 199 4.27 5.93 1.89
CA HIS A 199 4.26 4.86 0.88
C HIS A 199 5.27 5.13 -0.23
N LEU A 200 5.97 4.09 -0.64
CA LEU A 200 6.99 4.12 -1.69
C LEU A 200 6.63 3.08 -2.76
N VAL A 201 6.67 3.48 -4.02
CA VAL A 201 6.42 2.59 -5.16
C VAL A 201 7.52 2.76 -6.21
N PHE A 202 7.80 1.69 -6.95
CA PHE A 202 8.75 1.72 -8.06
C PHE A 202 8.04 1.91 -9.40
N SER A 203 8.72 2.57 -10.33
CA SER A 203 8.32 2.53 -11.74
C SER A 203 8.43 1.09 -12.29
N PRO A 204 7.66 0.74 -13.33
CA PRO A 204 7.71 -0.63 -13.89
C PRO A 204 9.12 -1.05 -14.34
N ASN A 205 9.95 -0.12 -14.82
CA ASN A 205 11.33 -0.41 -15.23
C ASN A 205 12.32 -0.51 -14.05
N GLY A 206 11.87 -0.26 -12.82
CA GLY A 206 12.69 -0.33 -11.62
C GLY A 206 13.72 0.77 -11.44
N ARG A 207 13.79 1.75 -12.34
CA ARG A 207 14.80 2.81 -12.30
C ARG A 207 14.44 3.95 -11.35
N TYR A 208 13.16 4.18 -11.15
CA TYR A 208 12.64 5.30 -10.37
C TYR A 208 11.74 4.81 -9.26
N ALA A 209 11.69 5.58 -8.18
CA ALA A 209 10.78 5.35 -7.07
C ALA A 209 10.06 6.65 -6.71
N TYR A 210 8.83 6.52 -6.26
CA TYR A 210 7.96 7.64 -5.93
C TYR A 210 7.48 7.49 -4.50
N LEU A 211 7.78 8.50 -3.68
CA LEU A 211 7.47 8.53 -2.26
C LEU A 211 6.32 9.49 -1.99
N MET A 212 5.23 9.00 -1.41
CA MET A 212 4.19 9.84 -0.84
C MET A 212 4.49 10.15 0.62
N ASN A 213 4.56 11.42 0.96
CA ASN A 213 4.74 11.88 2.33
C ASN A 213 3.40 12.31 2.93
N GLU A 214 3.07 11.76 4.08
CA GLU A 214 1.77 12.04 4.71
C GLU A 214 1.64 13.47 5.18
N LEU A 215 2.67 14.00 5.88
CA LEU A 215 2.57 15.29 6.56
C LEU A 215 2.84 16.46 5.62
N SER A 216 3.83 16.35 4.74
CA SER A 216 4.14 17.41 3.78
C SER A 216 3.19 17.43 2.59
N GLY A 217 2.53 16.30 2.30
CA GLY A 217 1.68 16.18 1.11
C GLY A 217 2.46 16.20 -0.20
N LYS A 218 3.76 16.00 -0.15
CA LYS A 218 4.62 16.03 -1.33
C LYS A 218 4.94 14.63 -1.81
N VAL A 219 5.07 14.49 -3.13
CA VAL A 219 5.66 13.33 -3.79
C VAL A 219 7.11 13.65 -4.09
N ILE A 220 8.00 12.75 -3.68
CA ILE A 220 9.42 12.85 -4.01
C ILE A 220 9.76 11.78 -5.05
N VAL A 221 10.43 12.21 -6.11
CA VAL A 221 10.91 11.34 -7.18
C VAL A 221 12.37 11.02 -6.93
N TYR A 222 12.70 9.73 -6.97
CA TYR A 222 14.06 9.24 -6.80
C TYR A 222 14.52 8.44 -8.03
N SER A 223 15.81 8.51 -8.34
CA SER A 223 16.47 7.43 -9.06
C SER A 223 16.95 6.39 -8.05
N TYR A 224 16.93 5.11 -8.46
CA TYR A 224 17.29 4.01 -7.58
C TYR A 224 18.50 3.26 -8.14
N SER A 225 19.46 2.96 -7.27
CA SER A 225 20.60 2.11 -7.60
C SER A 225 21.14 1.46 -6.32
N ASP A 226 21.17 0.13 -6.31
CA ASP A 226 21.90 -0.66 -5.32
C ASP A 226 21.62 -0.24 -3.86
N GLY A 227 20.33 -0.16 -3.50
CA GLY A 227 19.92 0.19 -2.14
C GLY A 227 19.95 1.68 -1.82
N LYS A 228 20.25 2.53 -2.78
CA LYS A 228 20.33 3.99 -2.58
C LYS A 228 19.32 4.71 -3.48
N LEU A 229 18.71 5.74 -2.89
CA LEU A 229 17.76 6.61 -3.57
C LEU A 229 18.37 8.02 -3.68
N LYS A 230 18.38 8.56 -4.91
CA LYS A 230 18.83 9.92 -5.18
C LYS A 230 17.64 10.78 -5.56
N GLU A 231 17.40 11.85 -4.82
CA GLU A 231 16.29 12.75 -5.10
C GLU A 231 16.47 13.47 -6.43
N LEU A 232 15.44 13.41 -7.27
CA LEU A 232 15.37 14.11 -8.57
C LEU A 232 14.40 15.28 -8.52
N GLN A 233 13.32 15.17 -7.74
CA GLN A 233 12.25 16.14 -7.71
C GLN A 233 11.43 16.01 -6.44
N SER A 234 10.87 17.13 -5.97
CA SER A 234 9.82 17.18 -4.96
C SER A 234 8.68 18.02 -5.51
N ILE A 235 7.47 17.46 -5.54
CA ILE A 235 6.29 18.12 -6.12
C ILE A 235 5.09 17.94 -5.20
N ALA A 236 4.28 18.99 -5.05
CA ALA A 236 3.10 18.94 -4.19
C ALA A 236 1.99 18.09 -4.81
N ALA A 237 1.41 17.19 -4.01
CA ALA A 237 0.18 16.49 -4.34
C ALA A 237 -1.01 17.04 -3.55
N ASP A 238 -0.77 17.57 -2.35
CA ASP A 238 -1.77 18.14 -1.46
C ASP A 238 -1.75 19.67 -1.57
N ASN A 239 -2.82 20.26 -2.12
CA ASN A 239 -2.96 21.70 -2.23
C ASN A 239 -3.67 22.35 -1.04
N ALA A 240 -4.24 21.54 -0.15
CA ALA A 240 -5.02 22.02 0.98
C ALA A 240 -4.19 22.10 2.28
N ASN A 241 -2.93 21.69 2.24
CA ASN A 241 -2.05 21.59 3.41
C ASN A 241 -2.73 20.84 4.57
N ALA A 242 -3.39 19.75 4.24
CA ALA A 242 -4.21 18.99 5.19
C ALA A 242 -3.40 18.00 6.04
N ARG A 243 -2.14 17.72 5.65
CA ARG A 243 -1.26 16.75 6.31
C ARG A 243 -1.83 15.32 6.31
N GLY A 244 -2.46 14.97 5.20
CA GLY A 244 -3.16 13.70 5.02
C GLY A 244 -2.78 12.94 3.75
N GLY A 245 -1.54 13.06 3.28
CA GLY A 245 -1.05 12.25 2.18
C GLY A 245 -1.25 10.76 2.49
N ALA A 246 -1.65 9.97 1.48
CA ALA A 246 -2.00 8.58 1.72
C ALA A 246 -1.27 7.63 0.76
N ASP A 247 -1.89 7.21 -0.30
CA ASP A 247 -1.41 6.16 -1.18
C ASP A 247 -0.84 6.73 -2.48
N ILE A 248 -0.03 5.93 -3.16
CA ILE A 248 0.60 6.32 -4.43
C ILE A 248 0.76 5.08 -5.31
N HIS A 249 0.41 5.21 -6.58
CA HIS A 249 0.57 4.14 -7.56
C HIS A 249 0.99 4.68 -8.91
N VAL A 250 1.77 3.88 -9.63
CA VAL A 250 2.12 4.11 -11.04
C VAL A 250 1.14 3.33 -11.90
N SER A 251 0.65 3.93 -12.99
CA SER A 251 -0.18 3.20 -13.95
C SER A 251 0.59 2.04 -14.58
N PRO A 252 -0.10 0.96 -15.02
CA PRO A 252 0.58 -0.22 -15.58
C PRO A 252 1.51 0.08 -16.75
N ASP A 253 1.18 1.10 -17.56
CA ASP A 253 2.02 1.55 -18.68
C ASP A 253 3.21 2.40 -18.25
N GLY A 254 3.30 2.77 -16.98
CA GLY A 254 4.40 3.60 -16.45
C GLY A 254 4.28 5.09 -16.77
N MET A 255 3.20 5.54 -17.41
CA MET A 255 3.09 6.90 -17.92
C MET A 255 2.49 7.91 -16.95
N PHE A 256 1.81 7.44 -15.91
CA PHE A 256 1.17 8.30 -14.92
C PHE A 256 1.39 7.81 -13.50
N VAL A 257 1.48 8.77 -12.58
CA VAL A 257 1.51 8.53 -11.13
C VAL A 257 0.29 9.21 -10.52
N TYR A 258 -0.38 8.49 -9.63
CA TYR A 258 -1.55 8.95 -8.90
C TYR A 258 -1.21 8.95 -7.41
N ALA A 259 -1.62 10.01 -6.69
CA ALA A 259 -1.41 10.13 -5.25
C ALA A 259 -2.70 10.57 -4.58
N SER A 260 -3.13 9.90 -3.51
CA SER A 260 -4.32 10.26 -2.76
C SER A 260 -3.99 11.13 -1.57
N THR A 261 -4.90 12.08 -1.26
CA THR A 261 -4.80 12.98 -0.11
C THR A 261 -6.11 13.01 0.63
N ARG A 262 -6.04 13.15 1.97
CA ARG A 262 -7.17 13.03 2.89
C ARG A 262 -7.29 14.27 3.77
N LEU A 263 -8.30 14.24 4.63
CA LEU A 263 -8.58 15.16 5.73
C LEU A 263 -9.16 16.50 5.25
N LYS A 264 -8.75 17.03 4.12
CA LYS A 264 -9.23 18.28 3.57
C LYS A 264 -8.97 18.30 2.07
N GLY A 265 -10.01 18.53 1.27
CA GLY A 265 -9.88 18.46 -0.17
C GLY A 265 -9.60 17.05 -0.67
N ASP A 266 -10.26 16.06 -0.09
CA ASP A 266 -10.02 14.65 -0.33
C ASP A 266 -10.08 14.31 -1.81
N GLY A 267 -9.05 13.64 -2.31
CA GLY A 267 -8.98 13.33 -3.73
C GLY A 267 -7.70 12.69 -4.17
N ILE A 268 -7.53 12.63 -5.48
CA ILE A 268 -6.37 12.06 -6.16
C ILE A 268 -5.75 13.13 -7.06
N THR A 269 -4.45 13.32 -6.92
CA THR A 269 -3.66 14.18 -7.80
C THR A 269 -3.00 13.33 -8.87
N ILE A 270 -3.00 13.82 -10.11
CA ILE A 270 -2.60 13.08 -11.29
C ILE A 270 -1.35 13.73 -11.89
N PHE A 271 -0.31 12.92 -12.10
CA PHE A 271 0.95 13.36 -12.68
C PHE A 271 1.27 12.55 -13.92
N ARG A 272 1.82 13.22 -14.93
CA ARG A 272 2.45 12.58 -16.09
C ARG A 272 3.91 12.29 -15.77
N VAL A 273 4.38 11.11 -16.14
CA VAL A 273 5.78 10.71 -16.00
C VAL A 273 6.56 11.12 -17.25
N GLY A 274 7.63 11.89 -17.06
CA GLY A 274 8.56 12.25 -18.12
C GLY A 274 9.58 11.13 -18.42
N ASN A 275 10.37 11.33 -19.45
CA ASN A 275 11.34 10.34 -19.91
C ASN A 275 12.48 10.05 -18.91
N LYS A 276 12.71 10.95 -17.96
CA LYS A 276 13.68 10.78 -16.87
C LYS A 276 13.00 10.51 -15.51
N GLY A 277 11.75 10.06 -15.54
CA GLY A 277 11.01 9.69 -14.34
C GLY A 277 10.39 10.84 -13.56
N THR A 278 10.72 12.11 -13.88
CA THR A 278 10.15 13.27 -13.19
C THR A 278 8.70 13.50 -13.58
N LEU A 279 7.97 14.22 -12.72
CA LEU A 279 6.52 14.35 -12.80
C LEU A 279 6.09 15.76 -13.21
N THR A 280 5.03 15.83 -14.02
CA THR A 280 4.28 17.05 -14.30
C THR A 280 2.84 16.85 -13.86
N ARG A 281 2.32 17.74 -13.04
CA ARG A 281 0.91 17.68 -12.64
C ARG A 281 0.01 17.97 -13.84
N VAL A 282 -0.95 17.07 -14.10
CA VAL A 282 -1.90 17.21 -15.21
C VAL A 282 -3.35 17.35 -14.76
N GLY A 283 -3.65 17.05 -13.52
CA GLY A 283 -4.99 17.18 -13.00
C GLY A 283 -5.16 16.71 -11.57
N ALA A 284 -6.40 16.81 -11.11
CA ALA A 284 -6.84 16.30 -9.82
C ALA A 284 -8.29 15.84 -9.93
N GLN A 285 -8.67 14.89 -9.11
CA GLN A 285 -10.02 14.36 -9.02
C GLN A 285 -10.47 14.35 -7.57
N LEU A 286 -11.50 15.11 -7.24
CA LEU A 286 -12.14 15.02 -5.93
C LEU A 286 -12.84 13.66 -5.79
N THR A 287 -12.73 13.07 -4.62
CA THR A 287 -13.32 11.76 -4.30
C THR A 287 -14.26 11.87 -3.11
N GLY A 288 -14.84 10.75 -2.73
CA GLY A 288 -15.45 10.58 -1.41
C GLY A 288 -14.44 10.75 -0.28
N LYS A 289 -14.93 10.68 0.95
CA LYS A 289 -14.14 11.00 2.15
C LYS A 289 -13.15 9.91 2.52
N HIS A 290 -11.94 10.35 2.85
CA HIS A 290 -10.84 9.55 3.35
C HIS A 290 -10.40 8.48 2.32
N PRO A 291 -9.86 8.92 1.17
CA PRO A 291 -9.33 8.02 0.14
C PRO A 291 -7.95 7.47 0.56
N ARG A 292 -7.95 6.62 1.57
CA ARG A 292 -6.73 6.07 2.17
C ARG A 292 -5.93 5.20 1.21
N ASN A 293 -6.62 4.52 0.31
CA ASN A 293 -6.04 3.57 -0.62
C ASN A 293 -6.83 3.57 -1.93
N PHE A 294 -6.16 3.25 -3.02
CA PHE A 294 -6.77 3.06 -4.32
C PHE A 294 -5.99 2.01 -5.10
N ALA A 295 -6.56 1.50 -6.16
CA ALA A 295 -5.91 0.55 -7.05
C ALA A 295 -6.28 0.83 -8.50
N ILE A 296 -5.36 0.51 -9.39
CA ILE A 296 -5.57 0.61 -10.85
C ILE A 296 -5.73 -0.81 -11.38
N THR A 297 -6.73 -1.05 -12.24
CA THR A 297 -6.92 -2.37 -12.84
C THR A 297 -5.71 -2.74 -13.71
N PRO A 298 -5.37 -4.04 -13.79
CA PRO A 298 -4.23 -4.49 -14.61
C PRO A 298 -4.28 -4.03 -16.08
N ASN A 299 -5.50 -3.94 -16.67
CA ASN A 299 -5.64 -3.41 -18.04
C ASN A 299 -5.55 -1.87 -18.11
N GLY A 300 -5.45 -1.19 -16.95
CA GLY A 300 -5.31 0.27 -16.90
C GLY A 300 -6.59 1.07 -17.15
N ASN A 301 -7.74 0.43 -17.34
CA ASN A 301 -8.98 1.12 -17.71
C ASN A 301 -9.69 1.80 -16.55
N PHE A 302 -9.49 1.30 -15.31
CA PHE A 302 -10.20 1.82 -14.14
C PHE A 302 -9.24 2.04 -12.97
N LEU A 303 -9.62 3.01 -12.14
CA LEU A 303 -9.00 3.30 -10.85
C LEU A 303 -10.10 3.28 -9.80
N LEU A 304 -9.94 2.45 -8.77
CA LEU A 304 -10.90 2.27 -7.70
C LEU A 304 -10.37 2.89 -6.42
N VAL A 305 -11.17 3.72 -5.78
CA VAL A 305 -10.79 4.47 -4.57
C VAL A 305 -11.58 3.96 -3.38
N ALA A 306 -10.87 3.49 -2.37
CA ALA A 306 -11.47 3.13 -1.08
C ALA A 306 -11.70 4.38 -0.24
N CYS A 307 -12.95 4.83 -0.18
CA CYS A 307 -13.37 5.99 0.58
C CYS A 307 -13.89 5.53 1.95
N ARG A 308 -12.99 5.41 2.92
CA ARG A 308 -13.29 4.83 4.24
C ARG A 308 -14.51 5.45 4.90
N ASP A 309 -14.55 6.79 4.97
CA ASP A 309 -15.57 7.50 5.75
C ASP A 309 -16.91 7.67 5.01
N ASP A 310 -16.95 7.34 3.73
CA ASP A 310 -18.18 7.25 2.95
C ASP A 310 -18.69 5.82 2.77
N ASN A 311 -18.03 4.84 3.37
CA ASN A 311 -18.40 3.43 3.27
C ASN A 311 -18.62 2.99 1.81
N SER A 312 -17.72 3.38 0.94
CA SER A 312 -17.83 3.06 -0.48
C SER A 312 -16.47 2.95 -1.15
N ILE A 313 -16.44 2.18 -2.22
CA ILE A 313 -15.36 2.17 -3.19
C ILE A 313 -15.91 2.83 -4.44
N GLN A 314 -15.32 3.95 -4.83
CA GLN A 314 -15.69 4.66 -6.06
C GLN A 314 -14.91 4.10 -7.23
N VAL A 315 -15.57 3.97 -8.38
CA VAL A 315 -14.98 3.43 -9.61
C VAL A 315 -14.86 4.56 -10.63
N TYR A 316 -13.63 4.88 -11.01
CA TYR A 316 -13.31 5.89 -12.01
C TYR A 316 -12.79 5.21 -13.28
N SER A 317 -13.29 5.63 -14.44
CA SER A 317 -12.64 5.27 -15.71
C SER A 317 -11.39 6.12 -15.90
N ARG A 318 -10.36 5.52 -16.49
CA ARG A 318 -9.10 6.18 -16.80
C ARG A 318 -8.98 6.44 -18.29
N ASP A 319 -8.68 7.68 -18.64
CA ASP A 319 -8.19 8.00 -19.97
C ASP A 319 -6.69 7.70 -20.03
N LYS A 320 -6.29 6.73 -20.86
CA LYS A 320 -4.90 6.29 -20.91
C LYS A 320 -3.95 7.29 -21.56
N ASP A 321 -4.48 8.22 -22.38
CA ASP A 321 -3.68 9.24 -23.05
C ASP A 321 -3.45 10.45 -22.16
N THR A 322 -4.45 10.87 -21.41
CA THR A 322 -4.40 12.07 -20.56
C THR A 322 -4.14 11.75 -19.08
N GLY A 323 -4.41 10.52 -18.67
CA GLY A 323 -4.37 10.11 -17.26
C GLY A 323 -5.59 10.56 -16.44
N LEU A 324 -6.49 11.35 -17.02
CA LEU A 324 -7.62 11.93 -16.28
C LEU A 324 -8.66 10.87 -15.92
N LEU A 325 -9.38 11.14 -14.84
CA LEU A 325 -10.37 10.23 -14.25
C LEU A 325 -11.77 10.75 -14.44
N LYS A 326 -12.72 9.84 -14.65
CA LYS A 326 -14.15 10.14 -14.72
C LYS A 326 -14.91 9.17 -13.82
N ASN A 327 -15.73 9.71 -12.91
CA ASN A 327 -16.55 8.89 -12.03
C ASN A 327 -17.60 8.13 -12.84
N THR A 328 -17.61 6.81 -12.74
CA THR A 328 -18.59 5.96 -13.43
C THR A 328 -19.91 5.87 -12.65
N HIS A 329 -19.94 6.36 -11.41
CA HIS A 329 -21.10 6.24 -10.51
C HIS A 329 -21.54 4.79 -10.28
N GLN A 330 -20.58 3.87 -10.27
CA GLN A 330 -20.78 2.46 -9.99
C GLN A 330 -20.17 2.09 -8.63
N ASP A 331 -20.52 2.86 -7.61
CA ASP A 331 -19.97 2.69 -6.27
C ASP A 331 -20.26 1.30 -5.71
N ILE A 332 -19.27 0.74 -5.04
CA ILE A 332 -19.41 -0.49 -4.26
C ILE A 332 -19.58 -0.08 -2.80
N VAL A 333 -20.75 -0.36 -2.23
CA VAL A 333 -21.05 -0.02 -0.83
C VAL A 333 -20.44 -1.07 0.08
N LEU A 334 -19.56 -0.64 0.97
CA LEU A 334 -18.84 -1.52 1.89
C LEU A 334 -18.34 -0.71 3.09
N SER A 335 -18.54 -1.24 4.31
CA SER A 335 -18.14 -0.52 5.53
C SER A 335 -16.63 -0.39 5.65
N HIS A 336 -16.15 0.84 5.85
CA HIS A 336 -14.76 1.21 6.12
C HIS A 336 -13.72 0.53 5.20
N PRO A 337 -13.84 0.60 3.87
CA PRO A 337 -12.86 0.00 2.97
C PRO A 337 -11.56 0.81 3.01
N VAL A 338 -10.43 0.12 3.12
CA VAL A 338 -9.10 0.78 3.25
C VAL A 338 -8.00 0.12 2.43
N CYS A 339 -8.26 -0.99 1.76
CA CYS A 339 -7.28 -1.62 0.89
C CYS A 339 -7.97 -2.37 -0.25
N VAL A 340 -7.62 -2.03 -1.48
CA VAL A 340 -8.14 -2.69 -2.68
C VAL A 340 -6.98 -3.25 -3.47
N LYS A 341 -7.04 -4.53 -3.82
CA LYS A 341 -6.05 -5.13 -4.72
C LYS A 341 -6.73 -6.08 -5.70
N PHE A 342 -6.24 -6.05 -6.93
CA PHE A 342 -6.66 -7.00 -7.96
C PHE A 342 -5.80 -8.25 -7.90
N TYR A 343 -6.40 -9.39 -8.24
CA TYR A 343 -5.70 -10.67 -8.32
C TYR A 343 -4.50 -10.54 -9.28
N PRO A 344 -3.33 -11.08 -8.93
CA PRO A 344 -2.16 -11.00 -9.80
C PRO A 344 -2.38 -11.77 -11.11
N GLU A 345 -1.97 -11.17 -12.20
CA GLU A 345 -1.95 -11.83 -13.52
C GLU A 345 -0.58 -12.42 -13.84
#